data_8b30c499cda1c82d18f3aa6ca3d553f7
#
_entry.id   8b30c499cda1c82d18f3aa6ca3d553f7
#
_cell.length_a   1.000
_cell.length_b   1.000
_cell.length_c   1.000
_cell.angle_alpha   90.00
_cell.angle_beta   90.00
_cell.angle_gamma   90.00
#
_symmetry.space_group_name_H-M   'P 1'
#
loop_
_entity.id
_entity.type
_entity.pdbx_description
1 polymer ?
#
loop_
_entity_poly.entity_id
_entity_poly.type
_entity_poly.pdbx_seq_one_letter_code
_entity_poly.pdbx_strand_id
1 'polypeptide(L)'
;MSGPTSARAMEDKRIIKKYPNRRLYDTVESKYITLADVRGLVLENVTFCVKDQKSGEDITRGILLQIISEQEGCGDPIFSTDALTRIIRFYGDTVQGVASSFLEQSLSLFSEQQRRFHAQINEAVKRNPLTAMTEITQHNLEMIKKMQDSFFKAAGLAGRQDGEAEAQDSDKNRG
;
A
#
# COMPACT_ATOMS: atom_id res chain seq x y z
N MET A 1 37.54 -8.30 1.69
CA MET A 1 36.89 -8.73 2.94
C MET A 1 35.39 -8.82 2.68
N SER A 2 34.93 -9.97 2.26
CA SER A 2 33.52 -10.22 1.88
C SER A 2 32.75 -10.62 3.14
N GLY A 3 31.73 -9.83 3.51
CA GLY A 3 30.95 -10.04 4.73
C GLY A 3 29.95 -11.21 4.60
N PRO A 4 29.73 -11.98 5.67
CA PRO A 4 28.85 -13.15 5.70
C PRO A 4 27.39 -12.78 6.02
N THR A 5 26.75 -11.89 5.22
CA THR A 5 25.39 -11.41 5.53
C THR A 5 24.30 -12.13 4.72
N SER A 6 24.63 -12.71 3.57
CA SER A 6 23.63 -13.32 2.68
C SER A 6 23.25 -14.76 3.05
N ALA A 7 24.17 -15.54 3.62
CA ALA A 7 23.92 -16.95 3.96
C ALA A 7 23.05 -17.12 5.22
N ARG A 8 23.18 -16.23 6.19
CA ARG A 8 22.44 -16.31 7.47
C ARG A 8 20.96 -15.91 7.35
N ALA A 9 20.62 -15.07 6.36
CA ALA A 9 19.24 -14.69 6.06
C ALA A 9 18.44 -15.80 5.34
N MET A 10 19.09 -16.84 4.84
CA MET A 10 18.43 -17.97 4.20
C MET A 10 18.06 -19.10 5.18
N GLU A 11 18.68 -19.15 6.37
CA GLU A 11 18.44 -20.21 7.36
C GLU A 11 17.13 -20.08 8.13
N ASP A 12 16.51 -18.89 8.14
CA ASP A 12 15.31 -18.61 8.96
C ASP A 12 14.01 -18.55 8.14
N LYS A 13 14.05 -18.87 6.84
CA LYS A 13 12.85 -18.85 6.00
C LYS A 13 12.06 -20.14 6.11
N ARG A 14 10.77 -20.04 6.45
CA ARG A 14 9.82 -21.16 6.40
C ARG A 14 9.73 -21.70 4.97
N ILE A 15 10.02 -22.99 4.78
CA ILE A 15 10.02 -23.63 3.46
C ILE A 15 8.69 -24.31 3.23
N ILE A 16 8.04 -23.96 2.12
CA ILE A 16 6.82 -24.61 1.64
C ILE A 16 7.18 -25.32 0.34
N LYS A 17 6.78 -26.58 0.19
CA LYS A 17 7.03 -27.39 -1.00
C LYS A 17 5.76 -27.52 -1.84
N LYS A 18 5.85 -27.19 -3.14
CA LYS A 18 4.75 -27.41 -4.08
C LYS A 18 4.95 -28.72 -4.81
N TYR A 19 3.97 -29.59 -4.70
CA TYR A 19 3.95 -30.90 -5.39
C TYR A 19 3.28 -30.80 -6.77
N PRO A 20 3.55 -31.76 -7.70
CA PRO A 20 2.95 -31.77 -9.02
C PRO A 20 1.41 -31.81 -9.03
N ASN A 21 0.80 -32.37 -8.00
CA ASN A 21 -0.65 -32.41 -7.80
C ASN A 21 -1.23 -31.09 -7.28
N ARG A 22 -0.49 -29.98 -7.40
CA ARG A 22 -0.85 -28.62 -6.96
C ARG A 22 -1.00 -28.44 -5.45
N ARG A 23 -0.66 -29.44 -4.63
CA ARG A 23 -0.70 -29.34 -3.17
C ARG A 23 0.54 -28.64 -2.65
N LEU A 24 0.34 -27.79 -1.65
CA LEU A 24 1.41 -27.14 -0.90
C LEU A 24 1.61 -27.87 0.41
N TYR A 25 2.86 -28.08 0.79
CA TYR A 25 3.25 -28.77 2.03
C TYR A 25 4.17 -27.85 2.83
N ASP A 26 3.77 -27.54 4.02
CA ASP A 26 4.55 -26.78 4.97
C ASP A 26 5.52 -27.68 5.72
N THR A 27 6.80 -27.44 5.59
CA THR A 27 7.82 -28.28 6.22
C THR A 27 7.99 -28.00 7.70
N VAL A 28 7.58 -26.83 8.20
CA VAL A 28 7.66 -26.48 9.63
C VAL A 28 6.51 -27.15 10.39
N GLU A 29 5.29 -27.02 9.91
CA GLU A 29 4.12 -27.63 10.55
C GLU A 29 3.87 -29.07 10.10
N SER A 30 4.66 -29.56 9.14
CA SER A 30 4.55 -30.92 8.62
C SER A 30 3.16 -31.30 8.12
N LYS A 31 2.46 -30.34 7.47
CA LYS A 31 1.10 -30.52 6.97
C LYS A 31 0.91 -29.95 5.56
N TYR A 32 -0.13 -30.44 4.89
CA TYR A 32 -0.60 -29.81 3.64
C TYR A 32 -1.37 -28.54 3.98
N ILE A 33 -1.13 -27.51 3.19
CA ILE A 33 -1.73 -26.20 3.33
C ILE A 33 -2.32 -25.73 1.99
N THR A 34 -3.22 -24.76 2.07
CA THR A 34 -3.90 -24.12 0.93
C THR A 34 -3.27 -22.78 0.57
N LEU A 35 -3.69 -22.17 -0.55
CA LEU A 35 -3.29 -20.79 -0.86
C LEU A 35 -3.81 -19.77 0.16
N ALA A 36 -4.97 -20.03 0.77
CA ALA A 36 -5.50 -19.21 1.85
C ALA A 36 -4.59 -19.25 3.09
N ASP A 37 -4.02 -20.42 3.43
CA ASP A 37 -3.08 -20.53 4.53
C ASP A 37 -1.78 -19.76 4.23
N VAL A 38 -1.26 -19.83 2.99
CA VAL A 38 -0.10 -19.04 2.56
C VAL A 38 -0.39 -17.53 2.63
N ARG A 39 -1.60 -17.11 2.24
CA ARG A 39 -2.05 -15.73 2.44
C ARG A 39 -2.02 -15.34 3.91
N GLY A 40 -2.45 -16.23 4.81
CA GLY A 40 -2.34 -16.02 6.26
C GLY A 40 -0.89 -15.71 6.69
N LEU A 41 0.08 -16.48 6.21
CA LEU A 41 1.50 -16.25 6.50
C LEU A 41 1.98 -14.87 6.04
N VAL A 42 1.50 -14.41 4.87
CA VAL A 42 1.81 -13.05 4.37
C VAL A 42 1.25 -11.98 5.32
N LEU A 43 0.00 -12.14 5.74
CA LEU A 43 -0.66 -11.18 6.64
C LEU A 43 -0.02 -11.14 8.03
N GLU A 44 0.52 -12.27 8.49
CA GLU A 44 1.25 -12.40 9.74
C GLU A 44 2.73 -11.96 9.63
N ASN A 45 3.15 -11.48 8.46
CA ASN A 45 4.55 -11.10 8.16
C ASN A 45 5.56 -12.24 8.38
N VAL A 46 5.13 -13.49 8.21
CA VAL A 46 6.02 -14.65 8.28
C VAL A 46 6.87 -14.73 7.02
N THR A 47 8.18 -14.81 7.17
CA THR A 47 9.10 -14.97 6.04
C THR A 47 9.11 -16.42 5.58
N PHE A 48 8.76 -16.67 4.31
CA PHE A 48 8.72 -18.00 3.72
C PHE A 48 9.29 -18.02 2.29
N CYS A 49 9.52 -19.23 1.80
CA CYS A 49 9.92 -19.51 0.42
C CYS A 49 9.13 -20.72 -0.07
N VAL A 50 8.56 -20.64 -1.27
CA VAL A 50 7.89 -21.78 -1.90
C VAL A 50 8.79 -22.39 -2.96
N LYS A 51 9.12 -23.67 -2.80
CA LYS A 51 9.98 -24.41 -3.75
C LYS A 51 9.16 -25.47 -4.47
N ASP A 52 9.37 -25.59 -5.77
CA ASP A 52 8.87 -26.74 -6.52
C ASP A 52 9.58 -28.02 -6.04
N GLN A 53 8.81 -29.04 -5.70
CA GLN A 53 9.35 -30.30 -5.15
C GLN A 53 10.21 -31.06 -6.17
N LYS A 54 9.92 -30.92 -7.46
CA LYS A 54 10.60 -31.67 -8.52
C LYS A 54 11.87 -30.97 -9.01
N SER A 55 11.77 -29.67 -9.30
CA SER A 55 12.90 -28.88 -9.83
C SER A 55 13.76 -28.24 -8.73
N GLY A 56 13.22 -28.05 -7.53
CA GLY A 56 13.86 -27.29 -6.47
C GLY A 56 13.86 -25.78 -6.65
N GLU A 57 13.29 -25.29 -7.75
CA GLU A 57 13.22 -23.87 -8.08
C GLU A 57 12.35 -23.08 -7.08
N ASP A 58 12.75 -21.84 -6.83
CA ASP A 58 11.94 -20.88 -6.06
C ASP A 58 10.80 -20.36 -6.93
N ILE A 59 9.58 -20.75 -6.58
CA ILE A 59 8.34 -20.36 -7.25
C ILE A 59 7.47 -19.42 -6.37
N THR A 60 8.05 -18.85 -5.32
CA THR A 60 7.35 -17.98 -4.36
C THR A 60 6.56 -16.88 -5.07
N ARG A 61 7.21 -16.19 -6.03
CA ARG A 61 6.56 -15.12 -6.80
C ARG A 61 5.32 -15.59 -7.54
N GLY A 62 5.39 -16.78 -8.15
CA GLY A 62 4.24 -17.36 -8.88
C GLY A 62 3.07 -17.67 -7.94
N ILE A 63 3.35 -18.15 -6.74
CA ILE A 63 2.32 -18.40 -5.72
C ILE A 63 1.69 -17.11 -5.21
N LEU A 64 2.47 -16.07 -4.97
CA LEU A 64 1.94 -14.75 -4.57
C LEU A 64 1.05 -14.14 -5.64
N LEU A 65 1.42 -14.24 -6.92
CA LEU A 65 0.59 -13.79 -8.03
C LEU A 65 -0.72 -14.60 -8.14
N GLN A 66 -0.68 -15.90 -7.86
CA GLN A 66 -1.86 -16.74 -7.84
C GLN A 66 -2.81 -16.33 -6.70
N ILE A 67 -2.29 -16.04 -5.50
CA ILE A 67 -3.09 -15.53 -4.38
C ILE A 67 -3.76 -14.20 -4.75
N ILE A 68 -3.01 -13.27 -5.35
CA ILE A 68 -3.58 -11.99 -5.81
C ILE A 68 -4.72 -12.24 -6.81
N SER A 69 -4.50 -13.10 -7.81
CA SER A 69 -5.50 -13.42 -8.82
C SER A 69 -6.78 -14.03 -8.22
N GLU A 70 -6.65 -14.89 -7.19
CA GLU A 70 -7.81 -15.44 -6.47
C GLU A 70 -8.57 -14.36 -5.70
N GLN A 71 -7.86 -13.44 -5.03
CA GLN A 71 -8.49 -12.34 -4.28
C GLN A 71 -9.22 -11.37 -5.21
N GLU A 72 -8.64 -11.05 -6.37
CA GLU A 72 -9.26 -10.19 -7.39
C GLU A 72 -10.49 -10.84 -8.05
N GLY A 73 -10.56 -12.17 -8.09
CA GLY A 73 -11.69 -12.91 -8.67
C GLY A 73 -12.85 -13.17 -7.70
N CYS A 74 -12.66 -13.04 -6.40
CA CYS A 74 -13.59 -13.53 -5.36
C CYS A 74 -14.04 -12.45 -4.37
N GLY A 75 -14.16 -11.18 -4.75
CA GLY A 75 -14.58 -10.15 -3.80
C GLY A 75 -14.57 -8.75 -4.39
N ASP A 76 -14.27 -7.76 -3.55
CA ASP A 76 -14.06 -6.38 -3.99
C ASP A 76 -12.65 -6.24 -4.56
N PRO A 77 -12.49 -6.17 -5.90
CA PRO A 77 -11.18 -6.10 -6.53
C PRO A 77 -10.49 -4.77 -6.21
N ILE A 78 -9.18 -4.84 -5.95
CA ILE A 78 -8.35 -3.65 -5.73
C ILE A 78 -8.00 -3.00 -7.07
N PHE A 79 -7.83 -3.80 -8.13
CA PHE A 79 -7.43 -3.32 -9.43
C PHE A 79 -8.63 -3.12 -10.37
N SER A 80 -8.83 -1.90 -10.86
CA SER A 80 -9.76 -1.66 -11.95
C SER A 80 -9.22 -2.29 -13.26
N THR A 81 -10.11 -2.58 -14.19
CA THR A 81 -9.74 -3.07 -15.54
C THR A 81 -8.74 -2.13 -16.24
N ASP A 82 -8.91 -0.82 -16.06
CA ASP A 82 -7.98 0.17 -16.62
C ASP A 82 -6.60 0.10 -15.97
N ALA A 83 -6.53 -0.07 -14.64
CA ALA A 83 -5.27 -0.25 -13.92
C ALA A 83 -4.53 -1.50 -14.41
N LEU A 84 -5.23 -2.64 -14.51
CA LEU A 84 -4.64 -3.88 -15.03
C LEU A 84 -4.14 -3.71 -16.47
N THR A 85 -4.92 -3.05 -17.33
CA THR A 85 -4.52 -2.79 -18.72
C THR A 85 -3.25 -1.94 -18.79
N ARG A 86 -3.10 -0.93 -17.93
CA ARG A 86 -1.88 -0.10 -17.84
C ARG A 86 -0.70 -0.93 -17.35
N ILE A 87 -0.88 -1.74 -16.31
CA ILE A 87 0.16 -2.62 -15.79
C ILE A 87 0.67 -3.57 -16.90
N ILE A 88 -0.25 -4.18 -17.65
CA ILE A 88 0.12 -5.09 -18.75
C ILE A 88 0.94 -4.36 -19.82
N ARG A 89 0.61 -3.12 -20.15
CA ARG A 89 1.37 -2.33 -21.14
C ARG A 89 2.81 -2.04 -20.70
N PHE A 90 3.10 -2.01 -19.41
CA PHE A 90 4.47 -1.84 -18.93
C PHE A 90 5.35 -3.08 -19.16
N TYR A 91 4.74 -4.26 -19.38
CA TYR A 91 5.51 -5.45 -19.74
C TYR A 91 5.91 -5.38 -21.22
N GLY A 92 7.21 -5.32 -21.48
CA GLY A 92 7.75 -5.25 -22.85
C GLY A 92 8.11 -3.85 -23.31
N ASP A 93 7.92 -2.82 -22.52
CA ASP A 93 8.38 -1.47 -22.79
C ASP A 93 9.75 -1.21 -22.13
N THR A 94 10.52 -0.29 -22.71
CA THR A 94 11.81 0.16 -22.18
C THR A 94 11.71 0.77 -20.78
N VAL A 95 10.52 1.17 -20.37
CA VAL A 95 10.23 1.76 -19.06
C VAL A 95 9.92 0.73 -17.96
N GLN A 96 9.95 -0.57 -18.25
CA GLN A 96 9.60 -1.63 -17.28
C GLN A 96 10.38 -1.51 -15.97
N GLY A 97 11.68 -1.25 -16.02
CA GLY A 97 12.53 -1.10 -14.84
C GLY A 97 12.14 0.12 -13.99
N VAL A 98 11.83 1.24 -14.64
CA VAL A 98 11.39 2.47 -13.95
C VAL A 98 10.02 2.26 -13.31
N ALA A 99 9.08 1.63 -14.03
CA ALA A 99 7.75 1.32 -13.52
C ALA A 99 7.79 0.38 -12.32
N SER A 100 8.66 -0.65 -12.35
CA SER A 100 8.88 -1.57 -11.21
C SER A 100 9.38 -0.83 -9.98
N SER A 101 10.44 -0.03 -10.11
CA SER A 101 11.01 0.74 -9.00
C SER A 101 10.01 1.74 -8.42
N PHE A 102 9.22 2.40 -9.28
CA PHE A 102 8.17 3.33 -8.85
C PHE A 102 7.08 2.60 -8.07
N LEU A 103 6.64 1.43 -8.53
CA LEU A 103 5.62 0.63 -7.86
C LEU A 103 6.09 0.15 -6.49
N GLU A 104 7.31 -0.39 -6.40
CA GLU A 104 7.92 -0.82 -5.13
C GLU A 104 8.01 0.33 -4.12
N GLN A 105 8.49 1.49 -4.58
CA GLN A 105 8.63 2.67 -3.74
C GLN A 105 7.27 3.20 -3.27
N SER A 106 6.27 3.22 -4.16
CA SER A 106 4.90 3.65 -3.83
C SER A 106 4.25 2.72 -2.81
N LEU A 107 4.37 1.40 -2.97
CA LEU A 107 3.85 0.41 -2.02
C LEU A 107 4.56 0.51 -0.67
N SER A 108 5.87 0.72 -0.65
CA SER A 108 6.64 0.90 0.58
C SER A 108 6.21 2.14 1.35
N LEU A 109 6.08 3.29 0.67
CA LEU A 109 5.60 4.53 1.27
C LEU A 109 4.17 4.40 1.82
N PHE A 110 3.28 3.76 1.06
CA PHE A 110 1.91 3.53 1.49
C PHE A 110 1.86 2.65 2.75
N SER A 111 2.61 1.55 2.77
CA SER A 111 2.68 0.65 3.91
C SER A 111 3.22 1.32 5.16
N GLU A 112 4.26 2.15 5.02
CA GLU A 112 4.83 2.92 6.13
C GLU A 112 3.83 3.95 6.66
N GLN A 113 3.11 4.64 5.77
CA GLN A 113 2.10 5.61 6.15
C GLN A 113 0.93 4.97 6.88
N GLN A 114 0.46 3.81 6.39
CA GLN A 114 -0.59 3.02 7.04
C GLN A 114 -0.17 2.55 8.43
N ARG A 115 1.08 2.07 8.58
CA ARG A 115 1.62 1.65 9.88
C ARG A 115 1.68 2.79 10.87
N ARG A 116 2.15 3.98 10.44
CA ARG A 116 2.19 5.19 11.30
C ARG A 116 0.79 5.63 11.71
N PHE A 117 -0.16 5.60 10.79
CA PHE A 117 -1.55 5.94 11.07
C PHE A 117 -2.17 5.00 12.11
N HIS A 118 -1.99 3.68 11.97
CA HIS A 118 -2.45 2.71 12.96
C HIS A 118 -1.77 2.89 14.33
N ALA A 119 -0.48 3.19 14.37
CA ALA A 119 0.23 3.46 15.61
C ALA A 119 -0.32 4.72 16.31
N GLN A 120 -0.59 5.80 15.58
CA GLN A 120 -1.16 7.03 16.13
C GLN A 120 -2.58 6.81 16.67
N ILE A 121 -3.44 6.07 15.95
CA ILE A 121 -4.78 5.74 16.44
C ILE A 121 -4.69 4.91 17.72
N ASN A 122 -3.84 3.89 17.75
CA ASN A 122 -3.68 3.04 18.94
C ASN A 122 -3.15 3.81 20.15
N GLU A 123 -2.25 4.78 19.96
CA GLU A 123 -1.78 5.65 21.03
C GLU A 123 -2.87 6.62 21.50
N ALA A 124 -3.60 7.23 20.57
CA ALA A 124 -4.68 8.16 20.89
C ALA A 124 -5.81 7.45 21.67
N VAL A 125 -6.23 6.27 21.23
CA VAL A 125 -7.26 5.44 21.92
C VAL A 125 -6.80 5.01 23.31
N LYS A 126 -5.52 4.71 23.52
CA LYS A 126 -4.97 4.35 24.83
C LYS A 126 -4.92 5.53 25.81
N ARG A 127 -4.72 6.76 25.32
CA ARG A 127 -4.61 7.95 26.18
C ARG A 127 -5.95 8.51 26.61
N ASN A 128 -6.93 8.59 25.73
CA ASN A 128 -8.30 9.02 26.08
C ASN A 128 -9.27 8.82 24.90
N PRO A 129 -10.24 7.88 24.93
CA PRO A 129 -11.10 7.59 23.80
C PRO A 129 -12.00 8.75 23.37
N LEU A 130 -12.29 9.71 24.26
CA LEU A 130 -13.11 10.89 23.95
C LEU A 130 -12.32 12.00 23.25
N THR A 131 -11.06 12.22 23.61
CA THR A 131 -10.19 13.22 22.95
C THR A 131 -9.63 12.72 21.61
N ALA A 132 -9.42 11.41 21.46
CA ALA A 132 -8.97 10.82 20.21
C ALA A 132 -9.93 11.10 19.03
N MET A 133 -11.23 11.13 19.31
CA MET A 133 -12.24 11.38 18.28
C MET A 133 -12.24 12.84 17.81
N THR A 134 -11.94 13.78 18.70
CA THR A 134 -11.82 15.23 18.39
C THR A 134 -10.52 15.55 17.66
N GLU A 135 -9.41 14.94 18.03
CA GLU A 135 -8.11 15.15 17.38
C GLU A 135 -8.08 14.58 15.95
N ILE A 136 -8.69 13.41 15.73
CA ILE A 136 -8.82 12.81 14.39
C ILE A 136 -9.67 13.72 13.47
N THR A 137 -10.75 14.29 14.00
CA THR A 137 -11.62 15.21 13.25
C THR A 137 -10.89 16.51 12.91
N GLN A 138 -10.13 17.08 13.84
CA GLN A 138 -9.33 18.29 13.61
C GLN A 138 -8.21 18.06 12.60
N HIS A 139 -7.51 16.93 12.70
CA HIS A 139 -6.43 16.59 11.77
C HIS A 139 -6.93 16.35 10.35
N ASN A 140 -8.11 15.72 10.20
CA ASN A 140 -8.77 15.57 8.90
C ASN A 140 -9.19 16.92 8.30
N LEU A 141 -9.71 17.84 9.12
CA LEU A 141 -10.06 19.19 8.66
C LEU A 141 -8.84 20.00 8.23
N GLU A 142 -7.73 19.91 8.94
CA GLU A 142 -6.48 20.57 8.54
C GLU A 142 -5.89 19.97 7.26
N MET A 143 -5.99 18.65 7.08
CA MET A 143 -5.53 17.99 5.87
C MET A 143 -6.36 18.40 4.65
N ILE A 144 -7.70 18.49 4.80
CA ILE A 144 -8.60 18.96 3.76
C ILE A 144 -8.30 20.42 3.42
N LYS A 145 -8.10 21.29 4.41
CA LYS A 145 -7.72 22.69 4.18
C LYS A 145 -6.38 22.80 3.43
N LYS A 146 -5.35 22.07 3.85
CA LYS A 146 -4.05 22.07 3.16
C LYS A 146 -4.15 21.57 1.73
N MET A 147 -5.02 20.59 1.47
CA MET A 147 -5.26 20.08 0.12
C MET A 147 -5.99 21.10 -0.73
N GLN A 148 -7.00 21.80 -0.18
CA GLN A 148 -7.69 22.91 -0.84
C GLN A 148 -6.73 24.05 -1.15
N ASP A 149 -5.91 24.50 -0.18
CA ASP A 149 -4.94 25.58 -0.38
C ASP A 149 -3.90 25.23 -1.45
N SER A 150 -3.45 23.98 -1.46
CA SER A 150 -2.53 23.48 -2.50
C SER A 150 -3.19 23.46 -3.88
N PHE A 151 -4.45 23.07 -3.95
CA PHE A 151 -5.23 23.06 -5.18
C PHE A 151 -5.48 24.48 -5.71
N PHE A 152 -5.88 25.43 -4.83
CA PHE A 152 -6.07 26.83 -5.22
C PHE A 152 -4.76 27.50 -5.64
N LYS A 153 -3.64 27.20 -4.99
CA LYS A 153 -2.32 27.68 -5.42
C LYS A 153 -1.90 27.09 -6.75
N ALA A 154 -2.11 25.81 -6.98
CA ALA A 154 -1.78 25.14 -8.24
C ALA A 154 -2.70 25.59 -9.40
N ALA A 155 -3.97 25.92 -9.09
CA ALA A 155 -4.93 26.42 -10.08
C ALA A 155 -4.81 27.93 -10.36
N GLY A 156 -3.85 28.64 -9.74
CA GLY A 156 -3.64 30.07 -9.97
C GLY A 156 -4.76 30.96 -9.46
N LEU A 157 -5.64 30.47 -8.58
CA LEU A 157 -6.82 31.20 -8.06
C LEU A 157 -6.56 31.90 -6.71
N ALA A 158 -5.33 31.87 -6.20
CA ALA A 158 -4.94 32.46 -4.92
C ALA A 158 -4.79 34.00 -4.92
N GLY A 159 -5.33 34.70 -5.90
CA GLY A 159 -5.14 36.15 -6.05
C GLY A 159 -6.40 36.97 -6.28
N ARG A 160 -7.61 36.44 -5.98
CA ARG A 160 -8.86 37.15 -6.39
C ARG A 160 -9.88 37.43 -5.30
N GLN A 161 -9.54 37.31 -4.02
CA GLN A 161 -10.49 37.59 -2.92
C GLN A 161 -10.23 38.88 -2.10
N ASP A 162 -9.20 39.67 -2.42
CA ASP A 162 -8.91 40.92 -1.70
C ASP A 162 -9.34 42.20 -2.49
N GLY A 163 -10.19 42.09 -3.51
CA GLY A 163 -10.54 43.22 -4.41
C GLY A 163 -11.96 43.69 -4.41
N GLU A 164 -12.89 43.10 -3.66
CA GLU A 164 -14.33 43.44 -3.77
C GLU A 164 -14.97 44.00 -2.48
N ALA A 165 -14.22 44.40 -1.46
CA ALA A 165 -14.77 44.96 -0.21
C ALA A 165 -14.62 46.47 -0.03
N GLU A 166 -14.06 47.23 -1.01
CA GLU A 166 -13.87 48.69 -0.90
C GLU A 166 -14.65 49.58 -1.88
N ALA A 167 -15.67 49.07 -2.56
CA ALA A 167 -16.41 49.86 -3.58
C ALA A 167 -17.88 50.17 -3.26
N GLN A 168 -18.32 50.07 -2.01
CA GLN A 168 -19.72 50.38 -1.67
C GLN A 168 -19.96 51.34 -0.48
N ASP A 169 -19.03 52.23 -0.17
CA ASP A 169 -19.27 53.27 0.85
C ASP A 169 -18.90 54.69 0.42
N SER A 170 -19.21 55.11 -0.80
CA SER A 170 -18.99 56.48 -1.22
C SER A 170 -20.14 57.15 -2.02
N ASP A 171 -21.37 56.61 -1.91
CA ASP A 171 -22.49 57.27 -2.57
C ASP A 171 -23.72 57.47 -1.63
N LYS A 172 -23.50 58.01 -0.43
CA LYS A 172 -24.62 58.44 0.44
C LYS A 172 -24.33 59.74 1.22
N ASN A 173 -23.74 60.73 0.56
CA ASN A 173 -23.72 62.09 1.15
C ASN A 173 -23.62 63.18 0.09
N ARG A 174 -24.63 63.32 -0.77
CA ARG A 174 -24.96 64.59 -1.48
C ARG A 174 -26.43 64.56 -1.90
N GLY A 175 -27.25 65.29 -1.15
CA GLY A 175 -28.64 65.59 -1.49
C GLY A 175 -29.41 66.12 -0.25
#